data_3356f607488c6b8ab53ef3d9534117e9
#
_entry.id   3356f607488c6b8ab53ef3d9534117e9
#
_cell.length_a   1.000
_cell.length_b   1.000
_cell.length_c   1.000
_cell.angle_alpha   90.00
_cell.angle_beta   90.00
_cell.angle_gamma   90.00
#
_symmetry.space_group_name_H-M   'P 1'
#
loop_
_entity.id
_entity.type
_entity.pdbx_description
1 polymer ?
#
loop_
_entity_poly.entity_id
_entity_poly.type
_entity_poly.pdbx_seq_one_letter_code
_entity_poly.pdbx_strand_id
1 'polypeptide(L)'
;MPKEKFTVITFGAPAIGNDEFAMEYGDKIDLLRVTNTSDPIPGSLQTFFGGYKQFGEHVKYHISPRISSNNHDIAMYLDYSVSEYYKAFDKAVTAGIAKALPYNKTTPGKPLVALWLHGAPGLEKRSYVPDIKRLIAEEYMGMFPSYVVMDDALDADAFYRHEDIIRLSQEVGAEYIVVCGIDGNQAKDKNYWYLILNQGVFKVDGSLVSIVTFAKKVGATGTIQATGENLLNAKEELQKHLPFVSTEQQKLICNY
;
A
#
# COMPACT_ATOMS: atom_id res chain seq x y z
N MET A 1 -18.02 -11.57 -34.84
CA MET A 1 -17.92 -11.04 -33.48
C MET A 1 -16.79 -10.05 -33.45
N PRO A 2 -16.95 -8.81 -32.97
CA PRO A 2 -15.81 -7.94 -32.78
C PRO A 2 -14.84 -8.65 -31.82
N LYS A 3 -13.58 -8.69 -32.17
CA LYS A 3 -12.51 -9.22 -31.31
C LYS A 3 -12.34 -8.22 -30.18
N GLU A 4 -13.07 -8.40 -29.09
CA GLU A 4 -12.75 -7.72 -27.85
C GLU A 4 -11.34 -8.17 -27.47
N LYS A 5 -10.39 -7.24 -27.44
CA LYS A 5 -9.06 -7.52 -26.94
C LYS A 5 -9.17 -7.79 -25.44
N PHE A 6 -8.96 -9.02 -25.06
CA PHE A 6 -8.83 -9.37 -23.66
C PHE A 6 -7.41 -9.00 -23.22
N THR A 7 -7.29 -8.11 -22.24
CA THR A 7 -6.03 -7.92 -21.52
C THR A 7 -5.98 -8.90 -20.37
N VAL A 8 -4.96 -9.74 -20.36
CA VAL A 8 -4.74 -10.76 -19.33
C VAL A 8 -3.46 -10.44 -18.57
N ILE A 9 -3.53 -10.40 -17.25
CA ILE A 9 -2.34 -10.24 -16.40
C ILE A 9 -2.17 -11.53 -15.59
N THR A 10 -0.97 -12.10 -15.63
CA THR A 10 -0.65 -13.30 -14.85
C THR A 10 0.51 -13.04 -13.90
N PHE A 11 0.44 -13.65 -12.72
CA PHE A 11 1.48 -13.57 -11.70
C PHE A 11 2.05 -14.98 -11.46
N GLY A 12 3.34 -15.16 -11.69
CA GLY A 12 4.02 -16.43 -11.46
C GLY A 12 3.55 -17.60 -12.32
N ALA A 13 2.79 -17.34 -13.39
CA ALA A 13 2.24 -18.41 -14.21
C ALA A 13 3.32 -19.16 -15.00
N PRO A 14 3.28 -20.50 -15.07
CA PRO A 14 4.12 -21.27 -15.95
C PRO A 14 3.70 -21.13 -17.42
N ALA A 15 4.51 -21.59 -18.34
CA ALA A 15 4.13 -21.71 -19.74
C ALA A 15 3.04 -22.79 -19.88
N ILE A 16 1.99 -22.49 -20.62
CA ILE A 16 0.80 -23.37 -20.73
C ILE A 16 0.70 -24.08 -22.08
N GLY A 17 1.58 -23.79 -23.02
CA GLY A 17 1.56 -24.37 -24.36
C GLY A 17 2.95 -24.46 -24.98
N ASN A 18 3.01 -25.07 -26.15
CA ASN A 18 4.21 -25.21 -26.98
C ASN A 18 4.39 -23.99 -27.93
N ASP A 19 5.36 -24.08 -28.82
CA ASP A 19 5.62 -23.03 -29.83
C ASP A 19 4.42 -22.74 -30.71
N GLU A 20 3.69 -23.77 -31.15
CA GLU A 20 2.51 -23.62 -32.01
C GLU A 20 1.41 -22.87 -31.28
N PHE A 21 1.18 -23.20 -30.01
CA PHE A 21 0.23 -22.49 -29.15
C PHE A 21 0.61 -21.02 -28.98
N ALA A 22 1.89 -20.76 -28.70
CA ALA A 22 2.41 -19.40 -28.53
C ALA A 22 2.29 -18.56 -29.81
N MET A 23 2.54 -19.17 -30.99
CA MET A 23 2.37 -18.50 -32.28
C MET A 23 0.89 -18.25 -32.61
N GLU A 24 0.01 -19.19 -32.28
CA GLU A 24 -1.42 -19.05 -32.57
C GLU A 24 -2.09 -17.97 -31.73
N TYR A 25 -1.73 -17.85 -30.45
CA TYR A 25 -2.41 -16.99 -29.49
C TYR A 25 -1.64 -15.71 -29.14
N GLY A 26 -0.36 -15.62 -29.47
CA GLY A 26 0.49 -14.48 -29.13
C GLY A 26 -0.03 -13.13 -29.60
N ASP A 27 -0.62 -13.10 -30.83
CA ASP A 27 -1.21 -11.87 -31.38
C ASP A 27 -2.70 -11.69 -31.07
N LYS A 28 -3.33 -12.70 -30.45
CA LYS A 28 -4.77 -12.70 -30.15
C LYS A 28 -5.09 -12.25 -28.74
N ILE A 29 -4.13 -12.40 -27.82
CA ILE A 29 -4.28 -12.13 -26.39
C ILE A 29 -3.25 -11.07 -26.01
N ASP A 30 -3.73 -9.95 -25.47
CA ASP A 30 -2.90 -8.95 -24.83
C ASP A 30 -2.51 -9.48 -23.44
N LEU A 31 -1.35 -10.15 -23.35
CA LEU A 31 -0.91 -10.87 -22.16
C LEU A 31 0.30 -10.17 -21.54
N LEU A 32 0.13 -9.70 -20.31
CA LEU A 32 1.21 -9.24 -19.44
C LEU A 32 1.55 -10.32 -18.42
N ARG A 33 2.78 -10.80 -18.44
CA ARG A 33 3.29 -11.80 -17.50
C ARG A 33 4.20 -11.14 -16.47
N VAL A 34 3.79 -11.20 -15.21
CA VAL A 34 4.60 -10.74 -14.09
C VAL A 34 5.27 -11.94 -13.43
N THR A 35 6.59 -11.95 -13.39
CA THR A 35 7.37 -13.00 -12.73
C THR A 35 8.35 -12.43 -11.73
N ASN A 36 8.80 -13.27 -10.83
CA ASN A 36 9.75 -12.95 -9.77
C ASN A 36 11.01 -13.82 -9.96
N THR A 37 12.19 -13.23 -9.84
CA THR A 37 13.47 -13.93 -10.02
C THR A 37 13.68 -15.11 -9.06
N SER A 38 13.03 -15.09 -7.91
CA SER A 38 13.11 -16.13 -6.87
C SER A 38 11.98 -17.17 -6.94
N ASP A 39 10.99 -16.96 -7.83
CA ASP A 39 9.89 -17.88 -8.04
C ASP A 39 10.29 -18.99 -9.05
N PRO A 40 10.33 -20.24 -8.66
CA PRO A 40 10.70 -21.33 -9.56
C PRO A 40 9.58 -21.74 -10.52
N ILE A 41 8.33 -21.42 -10.24
CA ILE A 41 7.16 -21.92 -10.98
C ILE A 41 7.12 -21.42 -12.44
N PRO A 42 7.35 -20.14 -12.76
CA PRO A 42 7.27 -19.66 -14.14
C PRO A 42 8.15 -20.43 -15.14
N GLY A 43 9.30 -20.91 -14.69
CA GLY A 43 10.23 -21.67 -15.52
C GLY A 43 10.11 -23.19 -15.42
N SER A 44 9.27 -23.71 -14.54
CA SER A 44 9.27 -25.13 -14.16
C SER A 44 8.98 -26.06 -15.34
N LEU A 45 7.92 -25.81 -16.11
CA LEU A 45 7.54 -26.68 -17.23
C LEU A 45 8.57 -26.65 -18.36
N GLN A 46 9.18 -25.51 -18.63
CA GLN A 46 10.25 -25.40 -19.63
C GLN A 46 11.50 -26.16 -19.20
N THR A 47 11.82 -26.12 -17.90
CA THR A 47 13.00 -26.77 -17.35
C THR A 47 12.85 -28.30 -17.28
N PHE A 48 11.68 -28.79 -16.85
CA PHE A 48 11.48 -30.22 -16.57
C PHE A 48 10.99 -31.02 -17.76
N PHE A 49 10.17 -30.41 -18.64
CA PHE A 49 9.51 -31.17 -19.72
C PHE A 49 9.93 -30.72 -21.12
N GLY A 50 10.59 -29.57 -21.29
CA GLY A 50 10.91 -29.01 -22.59
C GLY A 50 9.65 -28.66 -23.42
N GLY A 51 9.84 -28.04 -24.57
CA GLY A 51 8.76 -27.80 -25.53
C GLY A 51 7.69 -26.78 -25.14
N TYR A 52 7.68 -26.32 -23.89
CA TYR A 52 6.77 -25.27 -23.42
C TYR A 52 7.32 -23.89 -23.72
N LYS A 53 6.50 -22.98 -24.19
CA LYS A 53 6.90 -21.62 -24.54
C LYS A 53 6.00 -20.56 -23.90
N GLN A 54 6.63 -19.52 -23.42
CA GLN A 54 5.99 -18.30 -22.94
C GLN A 54 5.74 -17.34 -24.11
N PHE A 55 4.64 -16.59 -24.07
CA PHE A 55 4.37 -15.48 -24.99
C PHE A 55 3.83 -14.27 -24.20
N GLY A 56 3.62 -13.15 -24.90
CA GLY A 56 3.16 -11.89 -24.30
C GLY A 56 4.29 -11.07 -23.70
N GLU A 57 3.94 -9.87 -23.23
CA GLU A 57 4.88 -8.97 -22.56
C GLU A 57 5.35 -9.55 -21.22
N HIS A 58 6.61 -9.31 -20.87
CA HIS A 58 7.20 -9.89 -19.67
C HIS A 58 7.75 -8.81 -18.74
N VAL A 59 7.16 -8.66 -17.57
CA VAL A 59 7.68 -7.86 -16.46
C VAL A 59 8.32 -8.79 -15.43
N LYS A 60 9.59 -8.57 -15.14
CA LYS A 60 10.34 -9.39 -14.19
C LYS A 60 10.75 -8.59 -12.97
N TYR A 61 10.23 -8.98 -11.81
CA TYR A 61 10.62 -8.41 -10.53
C TYR A 61 11.91 -9.06 -10.02
N HIS A 62 12.88 -8.25 -9.64
CA HIS A 62 14.12 -8.70 -9.03
C HIS A 62 13.98 -8.73 -7.50
N ILE A 63 13.48 -9.83 -6.98
CA ILE A 63 13.23 -10.02 -5.56
C ILE A 63 14.35 -10.88 -4.98
N SER A 64 15.00 -10.38 -3.93
CA SER A 64 15.92 -11.20 -3.15
C SER A 64 15.18 -12.33 -2.45
N PRO A 65 15.65 -13.58 -2.53
CA PRO A 65 15.00 -14.70 -1.88
C PRO A 65 14.94 -14.46 -0.37
N ARG A 66 13.74 -14.57 0.19
CA ARG A 66 13.54 -14.56 1.64
C ARG A 66 13.56 -16.00 2.16
N ILE A 67 14.29 -16.21 3.24
CA ILE A 67 14.55 -17.55 3.81
C ILE A 67 13.27 -18.25 4.31
N SER A 68 12.16 -17.52 4.49
CA SER A 68 10.95 -18.05 5.14
C SER A 68 9.65 -17.90 4.34
N SER A 69 9.69 -17.42 3.10
CA SER A 69 8.47 -17.18 2.32
C SER A 69 8.40 -18.11 1.11
N ASN A 70 7.21 -18.56 0.78
CA ASN A 70 6.93 -19.14 -0.52
C ASN A 70 7.09 -18.06 -1.60
N ASN A 71 8.16 -18.13 -2.39
CA ASN A 71 8.45 -17.14 -3.44
C ASN A 71 7.42 -17.12 -4.57
N HIS A 72 6.51 -18.09 -4.61
CA HIS A 72 5.35 -18.14 -5.50
C HIS A 72 4.08 -17.53 -4.89
N ASP A 73 4.13 -17.04 -3.66
CA ASP A 73 2.96 -16.45 -3.00
C ASP A 73 2.55 -15.13 -3.68
N ILE A 74 1.26 -14.99 -3.97
CA ILE A 74 0.68 -13.79 -4.57
C ILE A 74 0.95 -12.53 -3.72
N ALA A 75 1.08 -12.67 -2.41
CA ALA A 75 1.41 -11.58 -1.51
C ALA A 75 2.78 -10.95 -1.83
N MET A 76 3.74 -11.74 -2.31
CA MET A 76 5.04 -11.23 -2.75
C MET A 76 4.90 -10.36 -4.02
N TYR A 77 4.09 -10.80 -4.96
CA TYR A 77 3.80 -10.05 -6.16
C TYR A 77 3.07 -8.75 -5.87
N LEU A 78 2.11 -8.76 -4.94
CA LEU A 78 1.39 -7.58 -4.51
C LEU A 78 2.31 -6.53 -3.89
N ASP A 79 3.12 -6.92 -2.92
CA ASP A 79 4.06 -6.01 -2.23
C ASP A 79 5.01 -5.32 -3.24
N TYR A 80 5.50 -6.07 -4.22
CA TYR A 80 6.38 -5.52 -5.26
C TYR A 80 5.65 -4.67 -6.30
N SER A 81 4.43 -5.05 -6.67
CA SER A 81 3.63 -4.25 -7.61
C SER A 81 3.34 -2.87 -7.06
N VAL A 82 3.08 -2.74 -5.75
CA VAL A 82 2.89 -1.44 -5.11
C VAL A 82 4.19 -0.61 -5.12
N SER A 83 5.33 -1.23 -4.84
CA SER A 83 6.62 -0.53 -4.92
C SER A 83 6.93 -0.05 -6.35
N GLU A 84 6.70 -0.88 -7.36
CA GLU A 84 6.88 -0.47 -8.76
C GLU A 84 5.87 0.58 -9.21
N TYR A 85 4.63 0.52 -8.70
CA TYR A 85 3.64 1.55 -8.92
C TYR A 85 4.14 2.92 -8.42
N TYR A 86 4.64 3.01 -7.19
CA TYR A 86 5.13 4.27 -6.64
C TYR A 86 6.35 4.81 -7.42
N LYS A 87 7.26 3.93 -7.85
CA LYS A 87 8.39 4.35 -8.71
C LYS A 87 7.91 4.89 -10.07
N ALA A 88 6.91 4.25 -10.67
CA ALA A 88 6.32 4.71 -11.93
C ALA A 88 5.54 6.01 -11.75
N PHE A 89 4.79 6.13 -10.67
CA PHE A 89 4.04 7.33 -10.32
C PHE A 89 4.96 8.53 -10.09
N ASP A 90 6.07 8.37 -9.37
CA ASP A 90 7.05 9.44 -9.15
C ASP A 90 7.68 9.92 -10.46
N LYS A 91 7.98 9.01 -11.38
CA LYS A 91 8.44 9.36 -12.72
C LYS A 91 7.36 10.16 -13.48
N ALA A 92 6.09 9.73 -13.40
CA ALA A 92 4.98 10.41 -14.04
C ALA A 92 4.74 11.81 -13.45
N VAL A 93 4.86 11.97 -12.13
CA VAL A 93 4.79 13.28 -11.45
C VAL A 93 5.94 14.18 -11.91
N THR A 94 7.17 13.66 -11.92
CA THR A 94 8.35 14.40 -12.39
C THR A 94 8.21 14.84 -13.85
N ALA A 95 7.59 14.01 -14.69
CA ALA A 95 7.31 14.32 -16.10
C ALA A 95 6.09 15.23 -16.31
N GLY A 96 5.37 15.60 -15.25
CA GLY A 96 4.14 16.41 -15.33
C GLY A 96 2.92 15.65 -15.89
N ILE A 97 2.98 14.32 -15.98
CA ILE A 97 1.89 13.47 -16.49
C ILE A 97 0.88 13.16 -15.38
N ALA A 98 1.35 12.98 -14.15
CA ALA A 98 0.52 12.75 -12.97
C ALA A 98 0.69 13.88 -11.95
N LYS A 99 -0.25 13.96 -10.99
CA LYS A 99 -0.22 14.95 -9.92
C LYS A 99 -0.26 14.24 -8.58
N ALA A 100 0.72 14.53 -7.72
CA ALA A 100 0.72 14.04 -6.35
C ALA A 100 -0.41 14.68 -5.52
N LEU A 101 -0.88 13.99 -4.50
CA LEU A 101 -1.79 14.57 -3.52
C LEU A 101 -1.08 15.70 -2.76
N PRO A 102 -1.73 16.84 -2.58
CA PRO A 102 -1.14 17.93 -1.80
C PRO A 102 -1.09 17.54 -0.32
N TYR A 103 -0.05 17.97 0.39
CA TYR A 103 0.03 17.77 1.85
C TYR A 103 -0.97 18.62 2.64
N ASN A 104 -1.63 19.56 2.01
CA ASN A 104 -2.73 20.31 2.58
C ASN A 104 -3.87 20.47 1.56
N LYS A 105 -5.08 20.39 2.06
CA LYS A 105 -6.29 20.57 1.26
C LYS A 105 -7.35 21.23 2.14
N THR A 106 -7.89 22.35 1.69
CA THR A 106 -8.97 23.03 2.39
C THR A 106 -10.22 23.05 1.52
N THR A 107 -11.33 22.58 2.05
CA THR A 107 -12.65 22.62 1.42
C THR A 107 -13.55 23.53 2.25
N PRO A 108 -14.14 24.59 1.67
CA PRO A 108 -14.99 25.51 2.41
C PRO A 108 -16.14 24.80 3.15
N GLY A 109 -16.34 25.14 4.42
CA GLY A 109 -17.40 24.58 5.24
C GLY A 109 -17.18 23.14 5.70
N LYS A 110 -15.98 22.60 5.53
CA LYS A 110 -15.60 21.29 6.06
C LYS A 110 -14.58 21.44 7.18
N PRO A 111 -14.71 20.66 8.27
CA PRO A 111 -13.75 20.68 9.38
C PRO A 111 -12.33 20.38 8.88
N LEU A 112 -11.36 21.15 9.36
CA LEU A 112 -9.95 20.90 9.07
C LEU A 112 -9.38 19.86 10.04
N VAL A 113 -8.72 18.85 9.50
CA VAL A 113 -8.08 17.77 10.26
C VAL A 113 -6.57 17.91 10.19
N ALA A 114 -5.90 18.00 11.34
CA ALA A 114 -4.45 17.88 11.44
C ALA A 114 -4.08 16.40 11.45
N LEU A 115 -3.32 15.95 10.45
CA LEU A 115 -2.86 14.56 10.30
C LEU A 115 -1.42 14.42 10.79
N TRP A 116 -1.21 13.60 11.80
CA TRP A 116 0.07 13.22 12.35
C TRP A 116 0.36 11.75 12.04
N LEU A 117 1.33 11.50 11.16
CA LEU A 117 1.60 10.18 10.61
C LEU A 117 3.01 9.73 11.04
N HIS A 118 3.09 8.83 12.00
CA HIS A 118 4.34 8.36 12.58
C HIS A 118 4.69 6.96 12.12
N GLY A 119 5.97 6.72 11.84
CA GLY A 119 6.51 5.38 11.69
C GLY A 119 7.21 4.91 12.96
N ALA A 120 7.15 3.62 13.27
CA ALA A 120 7.89 3.06 14.39
C ALA A 120 9.38 2.88 14.06
N PRO A 121 10.29 3.27 14.94
CA PRO A 121 11.73 3.16 14.74
C PRO A 121 12.24 1.77 14.37
N GLY A 122 11.56 0.72 14.84
CA GLY A 122 11.93 -0.68 14.57
C GLY A 122 11.66 -1.18 13.14
N LEU A 123 10.80 -0.48 12.38
CA LEU A 123 10.42 -0.88 11.01
C LEU A 123 11.35 -0.30 9.94
N GLU A 124 12.04 0.78 10.20
CA GLU A 124 12.76 1.59 9.20
C GLU A 124 13.86 0.89 8.43
N LYS A 125 14.44 -0.16 8.98
CA LYS A 125 15.51 -0.94 8.33
C LYS A 125 15.01 -1.84 7.21
N ARG A 126 13.72 -1.83 6.88
CA ARG A 126 13.13 -2.72 5.86
C ARG A 126 12.79 -1.93 4.60
N SER A 127 13.20 -2.43 3.44
CA SER A 127 13.10 -1.75 2.14
C SER A 127 11.67 -1.38 1.71
N TYR A 128 10.64 -2.00 2.26
CA TYR A 128 9.23 -1.76 1.93
C TYR A 128 8.54 -0.74 2.85
N VAL A 129 9.19 -0.30 3.91
CA VAL A 129 8.60 0.64 4.89
C VAL A 129 8.25 1.99 4.28
N PRO A 130 9.08 2.60 3.42
CA PRO A 130 8.69 3.85 2.76
C PRO A 130 7.39 3.74 1.96
N ASP A 131 7.21 2.63 1.23
CA ASP A 131 6.00 2.41 0.42
C ASP A 131 4.75 2.23 1.29
N ILE A 132 4.89 1.54 2.44
CA ILE A 132 3.80 1.39 3.41
C ILE A 132 3.44 2.73 4.04
N LYS A 133 4.42 3.51 4.48
CA LYS A 133 4.21 4.84 5.05
C LYS A 133 3.46 5.72 4.05
N ARG A 134 3.89 5.71 2.81
CA ARG A 134 3.25 6.45 1.73
C ARG A 134 1.81 5.99 1.49
N LEU A 135 1.56 4.69 1.40
CA LEU A 135 0.21 4.13 1.25
C LEU A 135 -0.71 4.60 2.37
N ILE A 136 -0.24 4.53 3.62
CA ILE A 136 -1.02 4.98 4.77
C ILE A 136 -1.29 6.49 4.69
N ALA A 137 -0.27 7.28 4.37
CA ALA A 137 -0.43 8.73 4.26
C ALA A 137 -1.45 9.12 3.19
N GLU A 138 -1.34 8.54 1.99
CA GLU A 138 -2.25 8.81 0.87
C GLU A 138 -3.68 8.38 1.20
N GLU A 139 -3.88 7.24 1.88
CA GLU A 139 -5.19 6.80 2.32
C GLU A 139 -5.81 7.74 3.35
N TYR A 140 -5.05 8.16 4.37
CA TYR A 140 -5.56 9.13 5.36
C TYR A 140 -5.87 10.48 4.72
N MET A 141 -5.00 11.01 3.86
CA MET A 141 -5.28 12.24 3.09
C MET A 141 -6.56 12.10 2.25
N GLY A 142 -6.80 10.93 1.69
CA GLY A 142 -8.01 10.64 0.91
C GLY A 142 -9.30 10.52 1.73
N MET A 143 -9.21 10.20 3.02
CA MET A 143 -10.39 10.06 3.89
C MET A 143 -11.03 11.40 4.24
N PHE A 144 -10.29 12.51 4.20
CA PHE A 144 -10.75 13.80 4.69
C PHE A 144 -10.97 14.82 3.57
N PRO A 145 -12.10 15.57 3.61
CA PRO A 145 -12.34 16.64 2.66
C PRO A 145 -11.42 17.86 2.87
N SER A 146 -11.01 18.11 4.13
CA SER A 146 -10.05 19.15 4.50
C SER A 146 -9.04 18.57 5.47
N TYR A 147 -7.74 18.73 5.17
CA TYR A 147 -6.66 18.23 6.02
C TYR A 147 -5.39 19.04 5.84
N VAL A 148 -4.52 18.95 6.82
CA VAL A 148 -3.12 19.35 6.75
C VAL A 148 -2.25 18.26 7.36
N VAL A 149 -1.26 17.80 6.62
CA VAL A 149 -0.24 16.87 7.14
C VAL A 149 0.76 17.68 7.94
N MET A 150 0.87 17.36 9.23
CA MET A 150 1.64 18.15 10.20
C MET A 150 3.10 17.80 10.24
N ASP A 151 3.45 16.65 9.70
CA ASP A 151 4.81 16.14 9.72
C ASP A 151 5.29 15.88 8.30
N ASP A 152 6.32 16.63 7.86
CA ASP A 152 6.98 16.41 6.57
C ASP A 152 7.79 15.10 6.57
N ALA A 153 8.10 14.64 7.75
CA ALA A 153 8.77 13.41 7.95
C ALA A 153 7.77 12.46 8.59
N LEU A 154 7.41 11.45 7.91
CA LEU A 154 7.13 10.18 8.54
C LEU A 154 8.46 9.73 9.24
N ASP A 155 9.10 10.70 9.88
CA ASP A 155 10.39 10.54 10.54
C ASP A 155 10.13 9.85 11.88
N ALA A 156 10.58 8.62 11.98
CA ALA A 156 10.41 7.80 13.15
C ALA A 156 11.07 8.37 14.42
N ASP A 157 12.00 9.28 14.25
CA ASP A 157 12.74 9.88 15.35
C ASP A 157 12.06 11.14 15.92
N ALA A 158 11.02 11.67 15.24
CA ALA A 158 10.26 12.81 15.72
C ALA A 158 9.23 12.37 16.77
N PHE A 159 9.64 12.37 18.03
CA PHE A 159 8.73 12.13 19.15
C PHE A 159 8.11 13.44 19.60
N TYR A 160 6.91 13.75 19.10
CA TYR A 160 6.15 14.93 19.56
C TYR A 160 5.46 14.63 20.88
N ARG A 161 5.58 15.54 21.85
CA ARG A 161 4.78 15.48 23.06
C ARG A 161 3.32 15.81 22.76
N HIS A 162 2.42 15.27 23.53
CA HIS A 162 0.98 15.47 23.36
C HIS A 162 0.60 16.97 23.30
N GLU A 163 1.22 17.77 24.17
CA GLU A 163 1.01 19.23 24.20
C GLU A 163 1.47 19.92 22.91
N ASP A 164 2.57 19.46 22.32
CA ASP A 164 3.08 20.01 21.06
C ASP A 164 2.17 19.66 19.89
N ILE A 165 1.65 18.44 19.84
CA ILE A 165 0.66 17.99 18.85
C ILE A 165 -0.57 18.89 18.88
N ILE A 166 -1.13 19.12 20.08
CA ILE A 166 -2.29 19.99 20.27
C ILE A 166 -1.96 21.42 19.83
N ARG A 167 -0.90 22.01 20.38
CA ARG A 167 -0.53 23.40 20.09
C ARG A 167 -0.31 23.65 18.61
N LEU A 168 0.48 22.81 17.94
CA LEU A 168 0.76 22.96 16.50
C LEU A 168 -0.48 22.74 15.64
N SER A 169 -1.38 21.84 16.06
CA SER A 169 -2.66 21.64 15.35
C SER A 169 -3.59 22.85 15.51
N GLN A 170 -3.55 23.55 16.66
CA GLN A 170 -4.28 24.81 16.87
C GLN A 170 -3.72 25.93 15.99
N GLU A 171 -2.39 26.02 15.86
CA GLU A 171 -1.73 27.05 15.06
C GLU A 171 -2.13 26.99 13.58
N VAL A 172 -2.43 25.80 13.03
CA VAL A 172 -2.93 25.65 11.66
C VAL A 172 -4.44 25.77 11.53
N GLY A 173 -5.16 26.01 12.63
CA GLY A 173 -6.61 26.17 12.64
C GLY A 173 -7.39 24.86 12.49
N ALA A 174 -6.81 23.73 12.87
CA ALA A 174 -7.50 22.44 12.84
C ALA A 174 -8.63 22.39 13.89
N GLU A 175 -9.67 21.62 13.59
CA GLU A 175 -10.76 21.32 14.52
C GLU A 175 -10.60 19.93 15.14
N TYR A 176 -9.98 19.02 14.39
CA TYR A 176 -9.69 17.66 14.80
C TYR A 176 -8.23 17.32 14.57
N ILE A 177 -7.73 16.41 15.38
CA ILE A 177 -6.39 15.85 15.32
C ILE A 177 -6.52 14.35 15.11
N VAL A 178 -5.90 13.81 14.07
CA VAL A 178 -5.78 12.38 13.85
C VAL A 178 -4.31 12.00 13.88
N VAL A 179 -3.96 11.15 14.83
CA VAL A 179 -2.60 10.60 14.98
C VAL A 179 -2.64 9.15 14.53
N CYS A 180 -1.83 8.81 13.55
CA CYS A 180 -1.65 7.44 13.07
C CYS A 180 -0.20 7.02 13.29
N GLY A 181 -0.01 5.93 14.01
CA GLY A 181 1.29 5.30 14.23
C GLY A 181 1.35 3.90 13.62
N ILE A 182 2.46 3.59 12.96
CA ILE A 182 2.73 2.24 12.45
C ILE A 182 3.80 1.59 13.31
N ASP A 183 3.56 0.35 13.69
CA ASP A 183 4.53 -0.46 14.45
C ASP A 183 4.59 -1.89 13.91
N GLY A 184 5.66 -2.59 14.25
CA GLY A 184 5.84 -4.01 13.95
C GLY A 184 6.29 -4.79 15.17
N ASN A 185 5.52 -5.80 15.54
CA ASN A 185 5.85 -6.66 16.65
C ASN A 185 6.08 -8.10 16.18
N GLN A 186 7.27 -8.64 16.48
CA GLN A 186 7.58 -10.04 16.17
C GLN A 186 6.90 -10.97 17.17
N ALA A 187 6.18 -11.95 16.66
CA ALA A 187 5.60 -12.98 17.51
C ALA A 187 6.68 -13.83 18.21
N LYS A 188 6.38 -14.32 19.41
CA LYS A 188 7.33 -15.07 20.24
C LYS A 188 7.86 -16.36 19.59
N ASP A 189 7.10 -16.96 18.71
CA ASP A 189 7.42 -18.19 17.97
C ASP A 189 8.15 -17.97 16.64
N LYS A 190 8.59 -16.74 16.35
CA LYS A 190 9.59 -16.35 15.35
C LYS A 190 9.23 -16.47 13.86
N ASN A 191 8.13 -17.10 13.47
CA ASN A 191 7.82 -17.35 12.05
C ASN A 191 6.95 -16.28 11.41
N TYR A 192 6.39 -15.37 12.19
CA TYR A 192 5.59 -14.26 11.70
C TYR A 192 5.67 -13.06 12.64
N TRP A 193 5.22 -11.95 12.16
CA TRP A 193 5.13 -10.71 12.91
C TRP A 193 3.77 -10.05 12.67
N TYR A 194 3.44 -9.10 13.51
CA TYR A 194 2.23 -8.29 13.36
C TYR A 194 2.61 -6.91 12.83
N LEU A 195 1.86 -6.45 11.84
CA LEU A 195 1.80 -5.04 11.50
C LEU A 195 0.71 -4.41 12.36
N ILE A 196 1.07 -3.40 13.11
CA ILE A 196 0.20 -2.70 14.04
C ILE A 196 -0.03 -1.29 13.51
N LEU A 197 -1.30 -0.87 13.47
CA LEU A 197 -1.70 0.49 13.17
C LEU A 197 -2.44 1.03 14.41
N ASN A 198 -1.87 2.05 15.02
CA ASN A 198 -2.47 2.77 16.13
C ASN A 198 -3.12 4.04 15.61
N GLN A 199 -4.37 4.29 15.99
CA GLN A 199 -5.10 5.48 15.59
C GLN A 199 -5.68 6.18 16.81
N GLY A 200 -5.31 7.44 17.01
CA GLY A 200 -5.90 8.36 17.99
C GLY A 200 -6.63 9.49 17.28
N VAL A 201 -7.82 9.80 17.76
CA VAL A 201 -8.62 10.93 17.28
C VAL A 201 -8.92 11.84 18.47
N PHE A 202 -8.62 13.11 18.34
CA PHE A 202 -8.83 14.12 19.37
C PHE A 202 -9.51 15.33 18.74
N LYS A 203 -10.24 16.09 19.56
CA LYS A 203 -10.53 17.48 19.22
C LYS A 203 -9.30 18.34 19.45
N VAL A 204 -9.27 19.50 18.82
CA VAL A 204 -8.13 20.42 18.96
C VAL A 204 -7.94 20.99 20.37
N ASP A 205 -8.94 20.87 21.25
CA ASP A 205 -8.83 21.19 22.68
C ASP A 205 -8.15 20.08 23.50
N GLY A 206 -7.74 18.98 22.86
CA GLY A 206 -7.09 17.82 23.45
C GLY A 206 -8.08 16.76 23.98
N SER A 207 -9.39 16.98 23.89
CA SER A 207 -10.37 15.97 24.32
C SER A 207 -10.33 14.74 23.41
N LEU A 208 -10.23 13.55 24.02
CA LEU A 208 -10.22 12.27 23.32
C LEU A 208 -11.57 11.97 22.68
N VAL A 209 -11.56 11.63 21.40
CA VAL A 209 -12.73 11.16 20.64
C VAL A 209 -12.69 9.64 20.51
N SER A 210 -11.56 9.09 20.06
CA SER A 210 -11.37 7.64 19.88
C SER A 210 -9.88 7.30 19.94
N ILE A 211 -9.57 6.10 20.47
CA ILE A 211 -8.24 5.50 20.38
C ILE A 211 -8.39 4.01 20.14
N VAL A 212 -7.77 3.51 19.08
CA VAL A 212 -7.86 2.12 18.66
C VAL A 212 -6.53 1.60 18.14
N THR A 213 -6.36 0.30 18.25
CA THR A 213 -5.20 -0.41 17.71
C THR A 213 -5.68 -1.56 16.83
N PHE A 214 -5.19 -1.61 15.62
CA PHE A 214 -5.43 -2.69 14.68
C PHE A 214 -4.14 -3.47 14.49
N ALA A 215 -4.20 -4.79 14.63
CA ALA A 215 -3.04 -5.65 14.46
C ALA A 215 -3.35 -6.76 13.47
N LYS A 216 -2.54 -6.88 12.43
CA LYS A 216 -2.68 -7.92 11.42
C LYS A 216 -1.42 -8.75 11.33
N LYS A 217 -1.59 -10.06 11.32
CA LYS A 217 -0.49 -11.02 11.16
C LYS A 217 0.07 -10.94 9.75
N VAL A 218 1.39 -10.79 9.65
CA VAL A 218 2.15 -10.85 8.41
C VAL A 218 2.91 -12.17 8.37
N GLY A 219 2.67 -12.93 7.33
CA GLY A 219 3.29 -14.26 7.16
C GLY A 219 2.79 -14.84 5.84
N ALA A 220 1.65 -15.50 5.86
CA ALA A 220 0.95 -15.90 4.64
C ALA A 220 0.28 -14.70 3.94
N THR A 221 -0.02 -13.64 4.69
CA THR A 221 -0.53 -12.36 4.17
C THR A 221 0.67 -11.44 3.93
N GLY A 222 0.73 -10.77 2.78
CA GLY A 222 1.74 -9.76 2.50
C GLY A 222 1.64 -8.54 3.40
N THR A 223 2.70 -7.76 3.47
CA THR A 223 2.74 -6.57 4.31
C THR A 223 1.76 -5.50 3.81
N ILE A 224 1.64 -5.32 2.50
CA ILE A 224 0.70 -4.38 1.89
C ILE A 224 -0.74 -4.82 2.14
N GLN A 225 -1.06 -6.10 2.01
CA GLN A 225 -2.39 -6.62 2.32
C GLN A 225 -2.74 -6.39 3.79
N ALA A 226 -1.82 -6.68 4.71
CA ALA A 226 -2.02 -6.44 6.15
C ALA A 226 -2.24 -4.94 6.45
N THR A 227 -1.51 -4.07 5.74
CA THR A 227 -1.71 -2.61 5.82
C THR A 227 -3.09 -2.21 5.35
N GLY A 228 -3.51 -2.70 4.17
CA GLY A 228 -4.83 -2.41 3.61
C GLY A 228 -5.98 -2.83 4.53
N GLU A 229 -5.90 -4.01 5.13
CA GLU A 229 -6.91 -4.47 6.08
C GLU A 229 -6.97 -3.60 7.35
N ASN A 230 -5.82 -3.20 7.89
CA ASN A 230 -5.77 -2.28 9.02
C ASN A 230 -6.34 -0.90 8.66
N LEU A 231 -6.07 -0.40 7.45
CA LEU A 231 -6.61 0.88 6.96
C LEU A 231 -8.12 0.84 6.77
N LEU A 232 -8.68 -0.26 6.27
CA LEU A 232 -10.14 -0.43 6.16
C LEU A 232 -10.80 -0.34 7.53
N ASN A 233 -10.28 -1.07 8.51
CA ASN A 233 -10.78 -1.03 9.89
C ASN A 233 -10.64 0.37 10.51
N ALA A 234 -9.52 1.05 10.28
CA ALA A 234 -9.26 2.41 10.74
C ALA A 234 -10.26 3.41 10.15
N LYS A 235 -10.56 3.29 8.85
CA LYS A 235 -11.55 4.11 8.16
C LYS A 235 -12.96 3.89 8.73
N GLU A 236 -13.37 2.64 8.92
CA GLU A 236 -14.66 2.31 9.52
C GLU A 236 -14.80 2.92 10.92
N GLU A 237 -13.73 2.89 11.71
CA GLU A 237 -13.74 3.50 13.05
C GLU A 237 -13.83 5.03 12.98
N LEU A 238 -13.10 5.67 12.06
CA LEU A 238 -13.20 7.11 11.84
C LEU A 238 -14.61 7.54 11.45
N GLN A 239 -15.27 6.78 10.57
CA GLN A 239 -16.65 7.07 10.13
C GLN A 239 -17.67 7.05 11.27
N LYS A 240 -17.46 6.24 12.30
CA LYS A 240 -18.34 6.21 13.48
C LYS A 240 -18.30 7.51 14.30
N HIS A 241 -17.13 8.15 14.32
CA HIS A 241 -16.89 9.31 15.18
C HIS A 241 -16.82 10.64 14.42
N LEU A 242 -16.45 10.60 13.12
CA LEU A 242 -16.27 11.76 12.27
C LEU A 242 -17.18 11.64 11.03
N PRO A 243 -18.38 12.23 11.05
CA PRO A 243 -19.39 12.03 9.99
C PRO A 243 -18.98 12.62 8.63
N PHE A 244 -17.94 13.43 8.59
CA PHE A 244 -17.41 14.01 7.37
C PHE A 244 -16.29 13.17 6.69
N VAL A 245 -15.92 12.03 7.28
CA VAL A 245 -15.01 11.07 6.64
C VAL A 245 -15.68 10.48 5.41
N SER A 246 -14.97 10.45 4.30
CA SER A 246 -15.48 9.93 3.03
C SER A 246 -16.01 8.49 3.17
N THR A 247 -17.25 8.29 2.71
CA THR A 247 -17.85 6.95 2.59
C THR A 247 -17.43 6.24 1.31
N GLU A 248 -16.91 7.01 0.32
CA GLU A 248 -16.41 6.38 -0.88
C GLU A 248 -15.20 5.51 -0.53
N GLN A 249 -15.28 4.25 -0.94
CA GLN A 249 -14.08 3.44 -1.05
C GLN A 249 -13.25 4.12 -2.13
N GLN A 250 -12.25 4.91 -1.74
CA GLN A 250 -11.18 5.18 -2.68
C GLN A 250 -10.68 3.80 -3.09
N LYS A 251 -10.82 3.52 -4.38
CA LYS A 251 -10.31 2.28 -4.94
C LYS A 251 -8.80 2.31 -4.66
N LEU A 252 -8.40 1.58 -3.61
CA LEU A 252 -7.00 1.29 -3.37
C LEU A 252 -6.44 0.80 -4.71
N ILE A 253 -5.66 1.67 -5.38
CA ILE A 253 -4.83 1.29 -6.53
C ILE A 253 -5.59 0.84 -7.80
N CYS A 254 -6.75 1.34 -8.17
CA CYS A 254 -7.29 1.07 -9.52
C CYS A 254 -8.28 2.16 -9.98
N ASN A 255 -7.79 3.33 -10.33
CA ASN A 255 -8.44 4.17 -11.32
C ASN A 255 -7.58 4.15 -12.60
N TYR A 256 -7.76 3.12 -13.39
CA TYR A 256 -7.38 3.09 -14.81
C TYR A 256 -8.60 3.43 -15.65
#